data_c8d2ceb4fc462138c9de1f766b495975
#
_entry.id   c8d2ceb4fc462138c9de1f766b495975
#
_cell.length_a   1.000
_cell.length_b   1.000
_cell.length_c   1.000
_cell.angle_alpha   90.00
_cell.angle_beta   90.00
_cell.angle_gamma   90.00
#
_symmetry.space_group_name_H-M   'P 1'
#
loop_
_entity.id
_entity.type
_entity.pdbx_description
1 polymer ?
#
loop_
_entity_poly.entity_id
_entity_poly.type
_entity_poly.pdbx_seq_one_letter_code
_entity_poly.pdbx_strand_id
1 'polypeptide(L)'
;MTEEPGDLRGLRRWGIVAAAFLSCFTCFGVGYSFGAFFDSMSEEFNSGKGLTALMFSLTTCFYFLGGLITGRLADRFGPRRVVFVGAISMGIGLYLTSLVQAIWVGFITYGVGVGTATACGYVPMVATVGGWFNKRRTLALGIAVSGIGAGTLVCAPLAASLIDRYGWRTTYVVFAIGGMAALLIASAGAVTPPVVGDGGVVQLRTLVRDRRFITLYSASLITTMALFVPFVFIKTYATDRGVPSARAAALIGLIGASSIVGRLGLGALGAKVGPIRLMQAAFGVMASSYAIWLIADGRYGVLVLFAVVLGVGYGGFIALSPAAVAVMFGTNGMATILGATYTGAGIGGLIGPPLAGAIIDTSGFNAGITYALITAGVSAVVLYTLPVARVAQA
;
A
#
# COMPACT_ATOMS: atom_id res chain seq x y z
N MET A 1 41.44 -7.90 6.33
CA MET A 1 39.98 -8.06 6.35
C MET A 1 39.67 -9.29 7.19
N THR A 2 39.38 -9.10 8.46
CA THR A 2 39.01 -10.16 9.39
C THR A 2 37.67 -10.76 8.94
N GLU A 3 37.63 -12.02 8.57
CA GLU A 3 36.39 -12.75 8.31
C GLU A 3 35.55 -12.80 9.58
N GLU A 4 34.44 -12.07 9.62
CA GLU A 4 33.44 -12.27 10.67
C GLU A 4 32.87 -13.70 10.56
N PRO A 5 32.64 -14.41 11.68
CA PRO A 5 32.08 -15.75 11.67
C PRO A 5 30.78 -15.78 10.87
N GLY A 6 30.56 -16.78 10.02
CA GLY A 6 29.44 -16.89 9.09
C GLY A 6 28.06 -16.75 9.72
N ASP A 7 27.94 -16.96 11.01
CA ASP A 7 26.71 -16.87 11.81
C ASP A 7 26.32 -15.40 12.08
N LEU A 8 27.26 -14.50 12.35
CA LEU A 8 27.02 -13.08 12.59
C LEU A 8 26.59 -12.34 11.31
N ARG A 9 27.10 -12.73 10.14
CA ARG A 9 26.64 -12.19 8.84
C ARG A 9 25.20 -12.61 8.53
N GLY A 10 24.83 -13.83 8.91
CA GLY A 10 23.46 -14.33 8.80
C GLY A 10 22.49 -13.53 9.64
N LEU A 11 22.76 -13.37 10.92
CA LEU A 11 21.95 -12.59 11.87
C LEU A 11 21.78 -11.13 11.45
N ARG A 12 22.84 -10.48 10.98
CA ARG A 12 22.80 -9.09 10.50
C ARG A 12 21.87 -8.93 9.28
N ARG A 13 21.89 -9.89 8.33
CA ARG A 13 21.01 -9.86 7.14
C ARG A 13 19.53 -9.98 7.54
N TRP A 14 19.19 -10.88 8.45
CA TRP A 14 17.83 -11.03 8.94
C TRP A 14 17.39 -9.86 9.81
N GLY A 15 18.31 -9.19 10.52
CA GLY A 15 18.04 -7.93 11.21
C GLY A 15 17.58 -6.81 10.25
N ILE A 16 18.14 -6.77 9.03
CA ILE A 16 17.70 -5.82 7.99
C ILE A 16 16.28 -6.15 7.51
N VAL A 17 15.95 -7.44 7.37
CA VAL A 17 14.57 -7.86 7.00
C VAL A 17 13.58 -7.47 8.10
N ALA A 18 13.95 -7.66 9.38
CA ALA A 18 13.10 -7.24 10.51
C ALA A 18 12.91 -5.71 10.53
N ALA A 19 13.97 -4.93 10.27
CA ALA A 19 13.87 -3.48 10.16
C ALA A 19 12.96 -3.05 8.99
N ALA A 20 13.06 -3.71 7.84
CA ALA A 20 12.19 -3.45 6.69
C ALA A 20 10.73 -3.85 6.98
N PHE A 21 10.51 -4.98 7.65
CA PHE A 21 9.19 -5.38 8.13
C PHE A 21 8.58 -4.32 9.05
N LEU A 22 9.35 -3.86 10.05
CA LEU A 22 8.90 -2.82 10.99
C LEU A 22 8.59 -1.51 10.28
N SER A 23 9.41 -1.12 9.30
CA SER A 23 9.15 0.08 8.50
C SER A 23 7.87 -0.04 7.67
N CYS A 24 7.66 -1.16 6.97
CA CYS A 24 6.43 -1.44 6.23
C CYS A 24 5.21 -1.51 7.17
N PHE A 25 5.35 -2.18 8.31
CA PHE A 25 4.33 -2.26 9.35
C PHE A 25 3.87 -0.87 9.78
N THR A 26 4.82 -0.01 10.12
CA THR A 26 4.51 1.33 10.63
C THR A 26 3.91 2.22 9.56
N CYS A 27 4.55 2.33 8.39
CA CYS A 27 4.10 3.22 7.33
C CYS A 27 2.69 2.89 6.84
N PHE A 28 2.43 1.62 6.54
CA PHE A 28 1.15 1.21 5.99
C PHE A 28 0.11 0.93 7.08
N GLY A 29 0.54 0.52 8.29
CA GLY A 29 -0.35 0.41 9.42
C GLY A 29 -0.98 1.75 9.76
N VAL A 30 -0.18 2.81 9.86
CA VAL A 30 -0.64 4.18 10.09
C VAL A 30 -1.47 4.68 8.90
N GLY A 31 -0.94 4.57 7.67
CA GLY A 31 -1.62 5.08 6.47
C GLY A 31 -3.00 4.43 6.26
N TYR A 32 -3.10 3.11 6.38
CA TYR A 32 -4.35 2.38 6.13
C TYR A 32 -5.30 2.37 7.33
N SER A 33 -4.88 2.82 8.50
CA SER A 33 -5.79 3.06 9.64
C SER A 33 -6.65 4.33 9.47
N PHE A 34 -6.41 5.15 8.43
CA PHE A 34 -7.17 6.38 8.17
C PHE A 34 -8.69 6.17 8.17
N GLY A 35 -9.17 5.03 7.65
CA GLY A 35 -10.59 4.70 7.68
C GLY A 35 -11.21 4.64 9.09
N ALA A 36 -10.40 4.43 10.14
CA ALA A 36 -10.88 4.51 11.52
C ALA A 36 -11.10 5.96 11.99
N PHE A 37 -10.32 6.90 11.47
CA PHE A 37 -10.41 8.33 11.78
C PHE A 37 -11.43 9.08 10.93
N PHE A 38 -11.86 8.48 9.82
CA PHE A 38 -12.65 9.12 8.76
C PHE A 38 -13.90 9.82 9.28
N ASP A 39 -14.74 9.08 10.04
CA ASP A 39 -16.03 9.58 10.52
C ASP A 39 -15.84 10.78 11.46
N SER A 40 -14.94 10.62 12.48
CA SER A 40 -14.67 11.67 13.44
C SER A 40 -14.16 12.97 12.80
N MET A 41 -13.36 12.86 11.74
CA MET A 41 -12.84 14.03 11.01
C MET A 41 -13.90 14.63 10.10
N SER A 42 -14.69 13.81 9.41
CA SER A 42 -15.79 14.26 8.55
C SER A 42 -16.84 15.05 9.33
N GLU A 43 -17.21 14.57 10.51
CA GLU A 43 -18.17 15.20 11.42
C GLU A 43 -17.62 16.51 11.99
N GLU A 44 -16.40 16.51 12.54
CA GLU A 44 -15.82 17.68 13.19
C GLU A 44 -15.59 18.84 12.21
N PHE A 45 -15.15 18.56 10.99
CA PHE A 45 -14.92 19.58 9.97
C PHE A 45 -16.13 19.87 9.10
N ASN A 46 -17.26 19.19 9.36
CA ASN A 46 -18.47 19.26 8.54
C ASN A 46 -18.16 19.16 7.03
N SER A 47 -17.28 18.22 6.69
CA SER A 47 -16.77 18.01 5.34
C SER A 47 -17.43 16.79 4.69
N GLY A 48 -17.78 16.91 3.40
CA GLY A 48 -18.30 15.79 2.64
C GLY A 48 -17.28 14.62 2.56
N LYS A 49 -17.80 13.42 2.31
CA LYS A 49 -16.98 12.20 2.25
C LYS A 49 -15.86 12.28 1.21
N GLY A 50 -16.14 12.92 0.06
CA GLY A 50 -15.16 13.14 -0.99
C GLY A 50 -13.98 13.99 -0.52
N LEU A 51 -14.26 15.10 0.17
CA LEU A 51 -13.23 16.01 0.67
C LEU A 51 -12.42 15.39 1.81
N THR A 52 -13.07 14.67 2.72
CA THR A 52 -12.38 13.95 3.80
C THR A 52 -11.47 12.84 3.26
N ALA A 53 -11.92 12.10 2.25
CA ALA A 53 -11.14 11.06 1.60
C ALA A 53 -9.87 11.59 0.91
N LEU A 54 -9.86 12.87 0.51
CA LEU A 54 -8.71 13.51 -0.13
C LEU A 54 -7.45 13.49 0.77
N MET A 55 -7.58 13.51 2.10
CA MET A 55 -6.44 13.38 3.01
C MET A 55 -5.68 12.06 2.79
N PHE A 56 -6.40 10.96 2.77
CA PHE A 56 -5.82 9.65 2.49
C PHE A 56 -5.27 9.56 1.06
N SER A 57 -6.01 10.12 0.10
CA SER A 57 -5.64 10.10 -1.31
C SER A 57 -4.37 10.88 -1.60
N LEU A 58 -4.16 12.01 -0.93
CA LEU A 58 -2.88 12.74 -0.97
C LEU A 58 -1.74 11.91 -0.40
N THR A 59 -1.97 11.20 0.71
CA THR A 59 -0.96 10.29 1.27
C THR A 59 -0.54 9.24 0.25
N THR A 60 -1.50 8.59 -0.45
CA THR A 60 -1.20 7.57 -1.47
C THR A 60 -0.45 8.17 -2.65
N CYS A 61 -0.84 9.34 -3.12
CA CYS A 61 -0.16 10.07 -4.19
C CYS A 61 1.29 10.39 -3.80
N PHE A 62 1.50 10.98 -2.62
CA PHE A 62 2.82 11.37 -2.15
C PHE A 62 3.76 10.18 -1.95
N TYR A 63 3.29 9.04 -1.42
CA TYR A 63 4.17 7.90 -1.25
C TYR A 63 4.53 7.21 -2.57
N PHE A 64 3.59 7.13 -3.54
CA PHE A 64 3.89 6.54 -4.83
C PHE A 64 4.82 7.42 -5.68
N LEU A 65 4.56 8.71 -5.77
CA LEU A 65 5.41 9.64 -6.50
C LEU A 65 6.74 9.88 -5.78
N GLY A 66 6.69 10.03 -4.46
CA GLY A 66 7.86 10.24 -3.60
C GLY A 66 8.83 9.06 -3.62
N GLY A 67 8.33 7.84 -3.84
CA GLY A 67 9.16 6.65 -3.95
C GLY A 67 10.25 6.74 -5.03
N LEU A 68 9.98 7.43 -6.14
CA LEU A 68 10.98 7.69 -7.20
C LEU A 68 12.13 8.57 -6.71
N ILE A 69 11.82 9.54 -5.86
CA ILE A 69 12.79 10.48 -5.30
C ILE A 69 13.56 9.82 -4.17
N THR A 70 12.85 9.18 -3.23
CA THR A 70 13.44 8.60 -2.03
C THR A 70 14.33 7.40 -2.33
N GLY A 71 14.05 6.63 -3.40
CA GLY A 71 14.95 5.61 -3.91
C GLY A 71 16.32 6.19 -4.29
N ARG A 72 16.34 7.24 -5.12
CA ARG A 72 17.58 7.94 -5.53
C ARG A 72 18.30 8.57 -4.34
N LEU A 73 17.55 9.14 -3.40
CA LEU A 73 18.14 9.70 -2.18
C LEU A 73 18.78 8.61 -1.32
N ALA A 74 18.18 7.43 -1.26
CA ALA A 74 18.74 6.30 -0.52
C ALA A 74 20.03 5.77 -1.18
N ASP A 75 20.11 5.76 -2.51
CA ASP A 75 21.32 5.39 -3.24
C ASP A 75 22.46 6.39 -2.96
N ARG A 76 22.14 7.69 -2.87
CA ARG A 76 23.13 8.76 -2.67
C ARG A 76 23.54 8.95 -1.21
N PHE A 77 22.59 8.96 -0.27
CA PHE A 77 22.81 9.31 1.13
C PHE A 77 22.75 8.11 2.09
N GLY A 78 22.42 6.95 1.57
CA GLY A 78 22.18 5.71 2.32
C GLY A 78 20.73 5.59 2.86
N PRO A 79 20.20 4.37 2.95
CA PRO A 79 18.81 4.13 3.35
C PRO A 79 18.52 4.61 4.79
N ARG A 80 19.49 4.51 5.71
CA ARG A 80 19.34 4.94 7.10
C ARG A 80 18.90 6.39 7.23
N ARG A 81 19.55 7.32 6.51
CA ARG A 81 19.24 8.75 6.58
C ARG A 81 17.86 9.04 6.00
N VAL A 82 17.49 8.37 4.93
CA VAL A 82 16.19 8.57 4.29
C VAL A 82 15.05 8.06 5.18
N VAL A 83 15.19 6.88 5.79
CA VAL A 83 14.20 6.36 6.74
C VAL A 83 14.11 7.23 8.00
N PHE A 84 15.24 7.77 8.47
CA PHE A 84 15.27 8.73 9.58
C PHE A 84 14.45 9.99 9.27
N VAL A 85 14.61 10.58 8.09
CA VAL A 85 13.78 11.72 7.63
C VAL A 85 12.30 11.31 7.58
N GLY A 86 11.99 10.09 7.11
CA GLY A 86 10.65 9.53 7.14
C GLY A 86 10.07 9.43 8.56
N ALA A 87 10.89 9.03 9.54
CA ALA A 87 10.46 8.95 10.95
C ALA A 87 10.07 10.33 11.51
N ILE A 88 10.88 11.34 11.24
CA ILE A 88 10.59 12.73 11.64
C ILE A 88 9.33 13.25 10.94
N SER A 89 9.20 12.99 9.62
CA SER A 89 8.01 13.37 8.86
C SER A 89 6.73 12.72 9.41
N MET A 90 6.78 11.43 9.80
CA MET A 90 5.66 10.73 10.42
C MET A 90 5.27 11.38 11.75
N GLY A 91 6.24 11.58 12.64
CA GLY A 91 5.99 12.16 13.97
C GLY A 91 5.42 13.58 13.88
N ILE A 92 6.09 14.46 13.14
CA ILE A 92 5.64 15.85 12.97
C ILE A 92 4.30 15.91 12.23
N GLY A 93 4.16 15.15 11.14
CA GLY A 93 2.93 15.15 10.34
C GLY A 93 1.70 14.73 11.16
N LEU A 94 1.77 13.63 11.90
CA LEU A 94 0.66 13.15 12.74
C LEU A 94 0.42 14.07 13.95
N TYR A 95 1.48 14.57 14.59
CA TYR A 95 1.34 15.52 15.71
C TYR A 95 0.64 16.80 15.26
N LEU A 96 1.08 17.40 14.14
CA LEU A 96 0.42 18.58 13.59
C LEU A 96 -1.03 18.26 13.15
N THR A 97 -1.28 17.05 12.63
CA THR A 97 -2.65 16.63 12.29
C THR A 97 -3.56 16.59 13.52
N SER A 98 -3.03 16.24 14.70
CA SER A 98 -3.82 16.27 15.95
C SER A 98 -4.27 17.68 16.37
N LEU A 99 -3.61 18.72 15.85
CA LEU A 99 -3.87 20.12 16.18
C LEU A 99 -4.70 20.86 15.11
N VAL A 100 -5.03 20.21 13.98
CA VAL A 100 -5.72 20.89 12.89
C VAL A 100 -7.13 21.34 13.30
N GLN A 101 -7.51 22.52 12.82
CA GLN A 101 -8.83 23.11 13.03
C GLN A 101 -9.61 23.24 11.71
N ALA A 102 -8.96 22.97 10.57
CA ALA A 102 -9.57 22.98 9.25
C ALA A 102 -9.03 21.84 8.42
N ILE A 103 -9.88 21.18 7.65
CA ILE A 103 -9.53 19.96 6.89
C ILE A 103 -8.41 20.19 5.88
N TRP A 104 -8.32 21.35 5.25
CA TRP A 104 -7.27 21.66 4.27
C TRP A 104 -5.87 21.70 4.89
N VAL A 105 -5.74 22.03 6.19
CA VAL A 105 -4.46 21.92 6.91
C VAL A 105 -4.09 20.43 7.07
N GLY A 106 -5.08 19.57 7.28
CA GLY A 106 -4.91 18.12 7.32
C GLY A 106 -4.40 17.54 6.01
N PHE A 107 -4.72 18.14 4.86
CA PHE A 107 -4.17 17.72 3.57
C PHE A 107 -2.63 17.83 3.54
N ILE A 108 -2.10 18.86 4.16
CA ILE A 108 -0.65 19.07 4.25
C ILE A 108 -0.07 18.22 5.38
N THR A 109 -0.61 18.31 6.58
CA THR A 109 -0.01 17.66 7.75
C THR A 109 -0.08 16.14 7.67
N TYR A 110 -1.25 15.58 7.33
CA TYR A 110 -1.42 14.13 7.14
C TYR A 110 -1.01 13.70 5.73
N GLY A 111 -1.60 14.32 4.69
CA GLY A 111 -1.39 13.90 3.30
C GLY A 111 0.09 13.91 2.91
N VAL A 112 0.75 15.06 3.07
CA VAL A 112 2.18 15.19 2.75
C VAL A 112 3.06 14.54 3.83
N GLY A 113 2.74 14.73 5.11
CA GLY A 113 3.56 14.23 6.23
C GLY A 113 3.65 12.70 6.26
N VAL A 114 2.51 12.00 6.28
CA VAL A 114 2.46 10.54 6.28
C VAL A 114 2.86 9.96 4.92
N GLY A 115 2.49 10.64 3.81
CA GLY A 115 2.88 10.23 2.46
C GLY A 115 4.40 10.25 2.26
N THR A 116 5.07 11.32 2.68
CA THR A 116 6.54 11.43 2.66
C THR A 116 7.20 10.39 3.56
N ALA A 117 6.67 10.19 4.78
CA ALA A 117 7.17 9.17 5.69
C ALA A 117 7.10 7.77 5.06
N THR A 118 5.98 7.44 4.41
CA THR A 118 5.78 6.15 3.74
C THR A 118 6.71 6.00 2.53
N ALA A 119 6.90 7.04 1.72
CA ALA A 119 7.86 7.03 0.63
C ALA A 119 9.29 6.75 1.10
N CYS A 120 9.69 7.40 2.21
CA CYS A 120 11.01 7.21 2.83
C CYS A 120 11.19 5.86 3.50
N GLY A 121 10.12 5.30 4.06
CA GLY A 121 10.16 4.03 4.81
C GLY A 121 10.00 2.79 3.94
N TYR A 122 9.27 2.86 2.83
CA TYR A 122 8.94 1.69 2.02
C TYR A 122 9.99 1.40 0.95
N VAL A 123 10.14 2.30 -0.03
CA VAL A 123 10.98 2.05 -1.22
C VAL A 123 12.43 1.81 -0.85
N PRO A 124 13.09 2.64 -0.02
CA PRO A 124 14.48 2.42 0.38
C PRO A 124 14.70 1.10 1.13
N MET A 125 13.75 0.73 2.01
CA MET A 125 13.90 -0.51 2.81
C MET A 125 13.72 -1.76 1.98
N VAL A 126 12.76 -1.77 1.04
CA VAL A 126 12.58 -2.89 0.09
C VAL A 126 13.80 -3.03 -0.82
N ALA A 127 14.34 -1.94 -1.33
CA ALA A 127 15.55 -1.94 -2.14
C ALA A 127 16.76 -2.44 -1.33
N THR A 128 16.90 -2.02 -0.07
CA THR A 128 17.94 -2.47 0.84
C THR A 128 17.90 -3.99 1.04
N VAL A 129 16.74 -4.57 1.36
CA VAL A 129 16.58 -6.03 1.48
C VAL A 129 16.95 -6.72 0.17
N GLY A 130 16.49 -6.19 -0.97
CA GLY A 130 16.78 -6.73 -2.30
C GLY A 130 18.30 -6.78 -2.62
N GLY A 131 19.08 -5.82 -2.13
CA GLY A 131 20.52 -5.74 -2.36
C GLY A 131 21.37 -6.61 -1.40
N TRP A 132 20.80 -7.01 -0.25
CA TRP A 132 21.48 -7.89 0.71
C TRP A 132 21.28 -9.37 0.45
N PHE A 133 20.24 -9.78 -0.30
CA PHE A 133 19.89 -11.16 -0.53
C PHE A 133 19.96 -11.54 -2.02
N ASN A 134 20.73 -12.59 -2.34
CA ASN A 134 20.78 -13.18 -3.68
C ASN A 134 19.95 -14.49 -3.74
N LYS A 135 20.35 -15.54 -3.00
CA LYS A 135 19.71 -16.87 -3.07
C LYS A 135 18.31 -16.95 -2.47
N ARG A 136 17.98 -16.13 -1.44
CA ARG A 136 16.68 -16.11 -0.74
C ARG A 136 15.98 -14.76 -0.87
N ARG A 137 16.27 -14.04 -1.95
CA ARG A 137 15.77 -12.67 -2.17
C ARG A 137 14.24 -12.58 -2.11
N THR A 138 13.54 -13.48 -2.81
CA THR A 138 12.07 -13.51 -2.83
C THR A 138 11.47 -13.72 -1.45
N LEU A 139 12.03 -14.66 -0.67
CA LEU A 139 11.58 -14.91 0.70
C LEU A 139 11.80 -13.69 1.61
N ALA A 140 13.00 -13.12 1.57
CA ALA A 140 13.35 -11.95 2.39
C ALA A 140 12.46 -10.74 2.07
N LEU A 141 12.22 -10.47 0.78
CA LEU A 141 11.30 -9.43 0.33
C LEU A 141 9.86 -9.74 0.75
N GLY A 142 9.42 -10.99 0.61
CA GLY A 142 8.08 -11.42 1.03
C GLY A 142 7.84 -11.16 2.53
N ILE A 143 8.80 -11.50 3.38
CA ILE A 143 8.74 -11.26 4.82
C ILE A 143 8.73 -9.75 5.10
N ALA A 144 9.64 -8.98 4.52
CA ALA A 144 9.70 -7.53 4.71
C ALA A 144 8.38 -6.84 4.34
N VAL A 145 7.83 -7.16 3.17
CA VAL A 145 6.60 -6.54 2.65
C VAL A 145 5.34 -7.07 3.34
N SER A 146 5.39 -8.26 3.99
CA SER A 146 4.27 -8.74 4.81
C SER A 146 3.97 -7.82 6.01
N GLY A 147 4.94 -6.99 6.42
CA GLY A 147 4.74 -5.91 7.38
C GLY A 147 3.57 -4.98 7.02
N ILE A 148 3.30 -4.74 5.73
CA ILE A 148 2.13 -3.95 5.28
C ILE A 148 0.83 -4.56 5.82
N GLY A 149 0.63 -5.86 5.60
CA GLY A 149 -0.58 -6.55 6.04
C GLY A 149 -0.68 -6.66 7.56
N ALA A 150 0.44 -6.96 8.23
CA ALA A 150 0.50 -7.04 9.69
C ALA A 150 0.23 -5.67 10.33
N GLY A 151 0.80 -4.58 9.77
CA GLY A 151 0.53 -3.22 10.23
C GLY A 151 -0.93 -2.84 10.09
N THR A 152 -1.54 -3.12 8.95
CA THR A 152 -2.96 -2.85 8.71
C THR A 152 -3.85 -3.65 9.67
N LEU A 153 -3.51 -4.94 9.91
CA LEU A 153 -4.24 -5.80 10.84
C LEU A 153 -4.25 -5.27 12.27
N VAL A 154 -3.15 -4.70 12.72
CA VAL A 154 -2.99 -4.22 14.11
C VAL A 154 -3.44 -2.76 14.25
N CYS A 155 -2.99 -1.87 13.37
CA CYS A 155 -3.17 -0.44 13.57
C CYS A 155 -4.62 0.03 13.35
N ALA A 156 -5.39 -0.58 12.44
CA ALA A 156 -6.76 -0.12 12.19
C ALA A 156 -7.71 -0.42 13.37
N PRO A 157 -7.77 -1.62 13.95
CA PRO A 157 -8.55 -1.86 15.17
C PRO A 157 -8.01 -1.10 16.40
N LEU A 158 -6.67 -0.96 16.51
CA LEU A 158 -6.05 -0.18 17.58
C LEU A 158 -6.49 1.28 17.50
N ALA A 159 -6.46 1.88 16.30
CA ALA A 159 -6.92 3.24 16.08
C ALA A 159 -8.38 3.40 16.52
N ALA A 160 -9.29 2.52 16.06
CA ALA A 160 -10.69 2.57 16.43
C ALA A 160 -10.88 2.50 17.97
N SER A 161 -10.20 1.56 18.64
CA SER A 161 -10.28 1.42 20.11
C SER A 161 -9.74 2.64 20.86
N LEU A 162 -8.68 3.27 20.37
CA LEU A 162 -8.13 4.48 20.98
C LEU A 162 -9.02 5.70 20.70
N ILE A 163 -9.60 5.81 19.51
CA ILE A 163 -10.55 6.88 19.16
C ILE A 163 -11.78 6.81 20.04
N ASP A 164 -12.36 5.62 20.24
CA ASP A 164 -13.54 5.42 21.09
C ASP A 164 -13.29 5.81 22.55
N ARG A 165 -12.03 5.69 23.05
CA ARG A 165 -11.67 6.00 24.44
C ARG A 165 -11.15 7.42 24.66
N TYR A 166 -10.33 7.92 23.74
CA TYR A 166 -9.52 9.13 23.94
C TYR A 166 -9.73 10.19 22.85
N GLY A 167 -10.57 9.90 21.87
CA GLY A 167 -10.78 10.75 20.69
C GLY A 167 -9.66 10.65 19.67
N TRP A 168 -9.97 11.11 18.45
CA TRP A 168 -9.07 10.98 17.29
C TRP A 168 -7.79 11.83 17.41
N ARG A 169 -7.87 12.99 18.03
CA ARG A 169 -6.70 13.88 18.22
C ARG A 169 -5.63 13.24 19.10
N THR A 170 -6.02 12.71 20.25
CA THR A 170 -5.12 11.98 21.16
C THR A 170 -4.56 10.72 20.50
N THR A 171 -5.38 10.03 19.70
CA THR A 171 -4.93 8.85 18.95
C THR A 171 -3.85 9.19 17.95
N TYR A 172 -3.95 10.34 17.25
CA TYR A 172 -2.87 10.78 16.36
C TYR A 172 -1.59 11.14 17.11
N VAL A 173 -1.67 11.69 18.33
CA VAL A 173 -0.47 11.92 19.17
C VAL A 173 0.19 10.58 19.54
N VAL A 174 -0.58 9.59 19.95
CA VAL A 174 -0.06 8.24 20.23
C VAL A 174 0.60 7.63 19.01
N PHE A 175 -0.04 7.73 17.84
CA PHE A 175 0.51 7.24 16.57
C PHE A 175 1.73 8.04 16.12
N ALA A 176 1.81 9.35 16.40
CA ALA A 176 2.98 10.18 16.13
C ALA A 176 4.21 9.68 16.90
N ILE A 177 4.06 9.48 18.21
CA ILE A 177 5.14 9.02 19.08
C ILE A 177 5.53 7.57 18.73
N GLY A 178 4.55 6.66 18.68
CA GLY A 178 4.79 5.24 18.40
C GLY A 178 5.33 5.00 16.99
N GLY A 179 4.77 5.67 15.98
CA GLY A 179 5.19 5.56 14.58
C GLY A 179 6.59 6.14 14.37
N MET A 180 6.88 7.31 14.95
CA MET A 180 8.22 7.90 14.89
C MET A 180 9.24 6.99 15.57
N ALA A 181 8.97 6.49 16.78
CA ALA A 181 9.87 5.59 17.49
C ALA A 181 10.14 4.30 16.70
N ALA A 182 9.10 3.68 16.15
CA ALA A 182 9.24 2.46 15.35
C ALA A 182 10.07 2.69 14.08
N LEU A 183 9.86 3.81 13.37
CA LEU A 183 10.67 4.15 12.19
C LEU A 183 12.11 4.54 12.56
N LEU A 184 12.37 5.16 13.70
CA LEU A 184 13.72 5.41 14.19
C LEU A 184 14.45 4.08 14.47
N ILE A 185 13.78 3.11 15.10
CA ILE A 185 14.34 1.76 15.28
C ILE A 185 14.61 1.09 13.93
N ALA A 186 13.67 1.17 12.99
CA ALA A 186 13.85 0.64 11.65
C ALA A 186 15.02 1.31 10.92
N SER A 187 15.20 2.62 11.07
CA SER A 187 16.31 3.38 10.48
C SER A 187 17.66 2.90 11.00
N ALA A 188 17.75 2.55 12.29
CA ALA A 188 18.99 2.04 12.87
C ALA A 188 19.40 0.68 12.25
N GLY A 189 18.42 -0.15 11.84
CA GLY A 189 18.65 -1.41 11.13
C GLY A 189 18.85 -1.27 9.61
N ALA A 190 18.67 -0.07 9.05
CA ALA A 190 18.83 0.18 7.62
C ALA A 190 20.31 0.33 7.24
N VAL A 191 20.89 -0.75 6.73
CA VAL A 191 22.32 -0.81 6.35
C VAL A 191 22.44 -0.82 4.83
N THR A 192 23.30 0.04 4.29
CA THR A 192 23.56 0.13 2.84
C THR A 192 23.94 -1.24 2.27
N PRO A 193 23.31 -1.71 1.19
CA PRO A 193 23.63 -2.99 0.60
C PRO A 193 25.02 -2.97 -0.06
N PRO A 194 25.72 -4.13 -0.09
CA PRO A 194 27.05 -4.23 -0.70
C PRO A 194 27.02 -4.12 -2.23
N VAL A 195 25.88 -4.36 -2.86
CA VAL A 195 25.67 -4.24 -4.29
C VAL A 195 24.54 -3.23 -4.52
N VAL A 196 24.90 -2.07 -5.02
CA VAL A 196 23.95 -1.13 -5.59
C VAL A 196 23.68 -1.63 -7.01
N GLY A 197 22.45 -1.99 -7.32
CA GLY A 197 22.10 -2.46 -8.66
C GLY A 197 22.45 -1.41 -9.71
N ASP A 198 23.15 -1.81 -10.76
CA ASP A 198 23.44 -0.97 -11.90
C ASP A 198 22.11 -0.60 -12.56
N GLY A 199 21.62 0.59 -12.26
CA GLY A 199 20.34 1.09 -12.78
C GLY A 199 20.43 1.33 -14.28
N GLY A 200 20.19 0.29 -15.08
CA GLY A 200 20.11 0.43 -16.52
C GLY A 200 19.18 1.60 -16.88
N VAL A 201 19.67 2.54 -17.67
CA VAL A 201 18.90 3.70 -18.11
C VAL A 201 17.87 3.28 -19.15
N VAL A 202 16.63 3.07 -18.71
CA VAL A 202 15.51 2.91 -19.64
C VAL A 202 15.04 4.29 -20.09
N GLN A 203 15.00 4.51 -21.40
CA GLN A 203 14.45 5.75 -21.94
C GLN A 203 12.92 5.75 -21.75
N LEU A 204 12.43 6.57 -20.84
CA LEU A 204 10.99 6.72 -20.56
C LEU A 204 10.18 7.02 -21.84
N ARG A 205 10.77 7.75 -22.79
CA ARG A 205 10.10 8.10 -24.06
C ARG A 205 9.75 6.87 -24.92
N THR A 206 10.56 5.83 -24.90
CA THR A 206 10.28 4.57 -25.62
C THR A 206 9.30 3.71 -24.83
N LEU A 207 9.42 3.72 -23.50
CA LEU A 207 8.55 2.95 -22.63
C LEU A 207 7.07 3.40 -22.73
N VAL A 208 6.80 4.70 -22.73
CA VAL A 208 5.43 5.24 -22.83
C VAL A 208 4.75 5.00 -24.19
N ARG A 209 5.48 4.48 -25.18
CA ARG A 209 4.95 4.07 -26.48
C ARG A 209 4.73 2.56 -26.59
N ASP A 210 5.27 1.77 -25.66
CA ASP A 210 5.05 0.31 -25.64
C ASP A 210 3.62 0.01 -25.19
N ARG A 211 2.85 -0.67 -26.02
CA ARG A 211 1.46 -1.05 -25.73
C ARG A 211 1.35 -1.86 -24.44
N ARG A 212 2.33 -2.72 -24.14
CA ARG A 212 2.35 -3.53 -22.92
C ARG A 212 2.47 -2.66 -21.67
N PHE A 213 3.34 -1.62 -21.74
CA PHE A 213 3.48 -0.66 -20.67
C PHE A 213 2.21 0.17 -20.48
N ILE A 214 1.63 0.68 -21.56
CA ILE A 214 0.39 1.47 -21.50
C ILE A 214 -0.73 0.64 -20.86
N THR A 215 -0.88 -0.62 -21.26
CA THR A 215 -1.89 -1.52 -20.69
C THR A 215 -1.66 -1.77 -19.19
N LEU A 216 -0.43 -2.07 -18.79
CA LEU A 216 -0.08 -2.27 -17.38
C LEU A 216 -0.28 -1.00 -16.54
N TYR A 217 0.13 0.15 -17.06
CA TYR A 217 -0.02 1.45 -16.44
C TYR A 217 -1.51 1.80 -16.25
N SER A 218 -2.29 1.69 -17.32
CA SER A 218 -3.74 1.99 -17.27
C SER A 218 -4.47 1.03 -16.34
N ALA A 219 -4.17 -0.27 -16.39
CA ALA A 219 -4.74 -1.24 -15.47
C ALA A 219 -4.38 -0.91 -14.01
N SER A 220 -3.13 -0.55 -13.72
CA SER A 220 -2.69 -0.17 -12.37
C SER A 220 -3.38 1.12 -11.89
N LEU A 221 -3.51 2.12 -12.75
CA LEU A 221 -4.22 3.36 -12.44
C LEU A 221 -5.68 3.08 -12.11
N ILE A 222 -6.37 2.38 -13.01
CA ILE A 222 -7.81 2.12 -12.86
C ILE A 222 -8.09 1.22 -11.65
N THR A 223 -7.26 0.17 -11.42
CA THR A 223 -7.47 -0.70 -10.27
C THR A 223 -7.29 0.02 -8.95
N THR A 224 -6.34 0.96 -8.84
CA THR A 224 -6.10 1.70 -7.60
C THR A 224 -7.17 2.74 -7.31
N MET A 225 -7.90 3.21 -8.32
CA MET A 225 -9.12 4.00 -8.12
C MET A 225 -10.17 3.24 -7.30
N ALA A 226 -10.33 1.94 -7.54
CA ALA A 226 -11.24 1.09 -6.76
C ALA A 226 -10.60 0.59 -5.46
N LEU A 227 -9.34 0.13 -5.52
CA LEU A 227 -8.66 -0.58 -4.44
C LEU A 227 -8.64 0.18 -3.12
N PHE A 228 -8.49 1.49 -3.15
CA PHE A 228 -8.41 2.29 -1.93
C PHE A 228 -9.77 2.72 -1.36
N VAL A 229 -10.87 2.53 -2.08
CA VAL A 229 -12.23 2.83 -1.59
C VAL A 229 -12.56 2.09 -0.28
N PRO A 230 -12.35 0.76 -0.16
CA PRO A 230 -12.66 0.06 1.09
C PRO A 230 -11.74 0.45 2.26
N PHE A 231 -10.49 0.84 2.02
CA PHE A 231 -9.61 1.31 3.11
C PHE A 231 -10.11 2.60 3.77
N VAL A 232 -10.88 3.40 3.04
CA VAL A 232 -11.48 4.65 3.53
C VAL A 232 -12.88 4.41 4.08
N PHE A 233 -13.73 3.69 3.35
CA PHE A 233 -15.18 3.71 3.56
C PHE A 233 -15.79 2.44 4.18
N ILE A 234 -15.07 1.30 4.25
CA ILE A 234 -15.67 0.04 4.72
C ILE A 234 -16.08 0.11 6.20
N LYS A 235 -15.32 0.85 7.02
CA LYS A 235 -15.64 1.04 8.45
C LYS A 235 -16.92 1.84 8.57
N THR A 236 -17.01 3.00 7.91
CA THR A 236 -18.20 3.87 7.89
C THR A 236 -19.42 3.10 7.35
N TYR A 237 -19.28 2.42 6.21
CA TYR A 237 -20.34 1.57 5.65
C TYR A 237 -20.88 0.55 6.64
N ALA A 238 -20.00 -0.12 7.37
CA ALA A 238 -20.39 -1.15 8.33
C ALA A 238 -21.03 -0.54 9.60
N THR A 239 -20.48 0.56 10.12
CA THR A 239 -21.04 1.25 11.29
C THR A 239 -22.41 1.85 11.02
N ASP A 240 -22.65 2.44 9.87
CA ASP A 240 -23.97 2.96 9.44
C ASP A 240 -25.05 1.86 9.38
N ARG A 241 -24.63 0.58 9.31
CA ARG A 241 -25.51 -0.60 9.32
C ARG A 241 -25.52 -1.34 10.67
N GLY A 242 -25.08 -0.67 11.73
CA GLY A 242 -25.14 -1.17 13.10
C GLY A 242 -24.02 -2.15 13.49
N VAL A 243 -22.96 -2.31 12.68
CA VAL A 243 -21.77 -3.09 13.09
C VAL A 243 -20.96 -2.27 14.10
N PRO A 244 -20.61 -2.83 15.28
CA PRO A 244 -19.78 -2.14 16.26
C PRO A 244 -18.46 -1.63 15.68
N SER A 245 -18.01 -0.41 16.06
CA SER A 245 -16.85 0.31 15.52
C SER A 245 -15.59 -0.58 15.46
N ALA A 246 -15.29 -1.31 16.55
CA ALA A 246 -14.13 -2.21 16.59
C ALA A 246 -14.21 -3.35 15.55
N ARG A 247 -15.40 -3.95 15.35
CA ARG A 247 -15.61 -4.99 14.33
C ARG A 247 -15.55 -4.41 12.93
N ALA A 248 -16.09 -3.22 12.71
CA ALA A 248 -16.04 -2.53 11.43
C ALA A 248 -14.59 -2.20 11.04
N ALA A 249 -13.79 -1.69 11.97
CA ALA A 249 -12.36 -1.44 11.75
C ALA A 249 -11.54 -2.73 11.53
N ALA A 250 -11.94 -3.85 12.16
CA ALA A 250 -11.30 -5.15 11.94
C ALA A 250 -11.41 -5.64 10.48
N LEU A 251 -12.40 -5.19 9.71
CA LEU A 251 -12.49 -5.49 8.27
C LEU A 251 -11.29 -4.96 7.49
N ILE A 252 -10.82 -3.74 7.80
CA ILE A 252 -9.60 -3.17 7.22
C ILE A 252 -8.39 -4.04 7.59
N GLY A 253 -8.29 -4.42 8.86
CA GLY A 253 -7.26 -5.34 9.34
C GLY A 253 -7.26 -6.68 8.61
N LEU A 254 -8.45 -7.22 8.33
CA LEU A 254 -8.63 -8.50 7.64
C LEU A 254 -8.20 -8.41 6.17
N ILE A 255 -8.46 -7.29 5.47
CA ILE A 255 -7.89 -7.05 4.12
C ILE A 255 -6.36 -7.13 4.20
N GLY A 256 -5.74 -6.50 5.22
CA GLY A 256 -4.30 -6.56 5.45
C GLY A 256 -3.80 -7.99 5.67
N ALA A 257 -4.41 -8.73 6.59
CA ALA A 257 -4.03 -10.11 6.91
C ALA A 257 -4.15 -11.04 5.70
N SER A 258 -5.27 -10.97 4.98
CA SER A 258 -5.52 -11.77 3.78
C SER A 258 -4.56 -11.43 2.64
N SER A 259 -4.09 -10.18 2.59
CA SER A 259 -3.09 -9.77 1.60
C SER A 259 -1.72 -10.43 1.81
N ILE A 260 -1.39 -10.84 3.03
CA ILE A 260 -0.17 -11.63 3.30
C ILE A 260 -0.30 -13.00 2.63
N VAL A 261 -1.46 -13.65 2.78
CA VAL A 261 -1.73 -14.93 2.13
C VAL A 261 -1.67 -14.80 0.60
N GLY A 262 -2.27 -13.74 0.05
CA GLY A 262 -2.19 -13.44 -1.39
C GLY A 262 -0.77 -13.25 -1.88
N ARG A 263 0.06 -12.48 -1.16
CA ARG A 263 1.49 -12.25 -1.51
C ARG A 263 2.31 -13.53 -1.50
N LEU A 264 2.21 -14.31 -0.43
CA LEU A 264 2.98 -15.53 -0.29
C LEU A 264 2.47 -16.63 -1.23
N GLY A 265 1.16 -16.85 -1.28
CA GLY A 265 0.53 -17.91 -2.08
C GLY A 265 0.64 -17.64 -3.59
N LEU A 266 0.11 -16.51 -4.07
CA LEU A 266 0.14 -16.17 -5.50
C LEU A 266 1.55 -15.82 -5.97
N GLY A 267 2.38 -15.22 -5.11
CA GLY A 267 3.81 -15.00 -5.40
C GLY A 267 4.57 -16.31 -5.64
N ALA A 268 4.35 -17.32 -4.79
CA ALA A 268 4.97 -18.64 -4.96
C ALA A 268 4.45 -19.39 -6.21
N LEU A 269 3.16 -19.25 -6.52
CA LEU A 269 2.56 -19.83 -7.72
C LEU A 269 3.01 -19.13 -9.00
N GLY A 270 3.47 -17.88 -8.92
CA GLY A 270 3.93 -17.10 -10.06
C GLY A 270 5.00 -17.77 -10.91
N ALA A 271 5.91 -18.51 -10.27
CA ALA A 271 6.96 -19.26 -10.96
C ALA A 271 6.41 -20.46 -11.76
N LYS A 272 5.29 -21.06 -11.33
CA LYS A 272 4.71 -22.26 -11.97
C LYS A 272 3.67 -21.93 -13.04
N VAL A 273 2.79 -20.98 -12.78
CA VAL A 273 1.63 -20.64 -13.65
C VAL A 273 1.94 -19.48 -14.59
N GLY A 274 2.92 -18.67 -14.22
CA GLY A 274 3.29 -17.44 -14.92
C GLY A 274 2.69 -16.19 -14.24
N PRO A 275 3.53 -15.15 -14.04
CA PRO A 275 3.13 -13.99 -13.24
C PRO A 275 2.01 -13.16 -13.91
N ILE A 276 1.97 -13.08 -15.25
CA ILE A 276 0.95 -12.31 -15.97
C ILE A 276 -0.43 -12.94 -15.79
N ARG A 277 -0.55 -14.28 -15.97
CA ARG A 277 -1.84 -15.00 -15.77
C ARG A 277 -2.37 -14.85 -14.35
N LEU A 278 -1.49 -15.04 -13.37
CA LEU A 278 -1.90 -14.91 -11.97
C LEU A 278 -2.25 -13.47 -11.61
N MET A 279 -1.58 -12.47 -12.20
CA MET A 279 -1.93 -11.08 -12.02
C MET A 279 -3.31 -10.76 -12.62
N GLN A 280 -3.62 -11.29 -13.81
CA GLN A 280 -4.96 -11.21 -14.41
C GLN A 280 -6.02 -11.84 -13.50
N ALA A 281 -5.75 -13.04 -12.96
CA ALA A 281 -6.65 -13.69 -12.02
C ALA A 281 -6.82 -12.86 -10.73
N ALA A 282 -5.74 -12.28 -10.18
CA ALA A 282 -5.80 -11.41 -8.99
C ALA A 282 -6.69 -10.18 -9.22
N PHE A 283 -6.61 -9.56 -10.41
CA PHE A 283 -7.49 -8.44 -10.78
C PHE A 283 -8.96 -8.88 -10.90
N GLY A 284 -9.20 -10.04 -11.48
CA GLY A 284 -10.56 -10.64 -11.54
C GLY A 284 -11.12 -10.91 -10.15
N VAL A 285 -10.30 -11.46 -9.24
CA VAL A 285 -10.67 -11.70 -7.83
C VAL A 285 -10.95 -10.38 -7.11
N MET A 286 -10.13 -9.35 -7.30
CA MET A 286 -10.41 -8.02 -6.73
C MET A 286 -11.72 -7.45 -7.26
N ALA A 287 -11.97 -7.52 -8.57
CA ALA A 287 -13.21 -7.02 -9.16
C ALA A 287 -14.44 -7.78 -8.63
N SER A 288 -14.40 -9.11 -8.56
CA SER A 288 -15.50 -9.90 -8.05
C SER A 288 -15.80 -9.64 -6.57
N SER A 289 -14.80 -9.25 -5.78
CA SER A 289 -14.99 -8.92 -4.36
C SER A 289 -15.99 -7.77 -4.16
N TYR A 290 -15.99 -6.76 -5.03
CA TYR A 290 -16.94 -5.65 -4.91
C TYR A 290 -18.41 -6.07 -5.14
N ALA A 291 -18.66 -7.11 -5.94
CA ALA A 291 -20.00 -7.68 -6.04
C ALA A 291 -20.43 -8.30 -4.70
N ILE A 292 -19.49 -8.95 -3.98
CA ILE A 292 -19.75 -9.47 -2.62
C ILE A 292 -20.07 -8.32 -1.67
N TRP A 293 -19.35 -7.18 -1.76
CA TRP A 293 -19.65 -6.00 -0.93
C TRP A 293 -21.02 -5.43 -1.23
N LEU A 294 -21.39 -5.32 -2.51
CA LEU A 294 -22.67 -4.76 -2.94
C LEU A 294 -23.87 -5.55 -2.38
N ILE A 295 -23.76 -6.87 -2.32
CA ILE A 295 -24.84 -7.76 -1.80
C ILE A 295 -24.76 -7.97 -0.28
N ALA A 296 -23.78 -7.39 0.40
CA ALA A 296 -23.55 -7.63 1.83
C ALA A 296 -24.66 -7.08 2.71
N ASP A 297 -25.23 -5.92 2.34
CA ASP A 297 -26.32 -5.24 3.06
C ASP A 297 -26.13 -5.21 4.59
N GLY A 298 -24.90 -4.87 5.02
CA GLY A 298 -24.53 -4.82 6.43
C GLY A 298 -24.28 -6.16 7.12
N ARG A 299 -24.50 -7.30 6.45
CA ARG A 299 -24.22 -8.62 7.02
C ARG A 299 -22.73 -8.82 7.22
N TYR A 300 -22.29 -8.81 8.47
CA TYR A 300 -20.88 -8.84 8.85
C TYR A 300 -20.10 -10.02 8.23
N GLY A 301 -20.68 -11.23 8.22
CA GLY A 301 -20.05 -12.40 7.62
C GLY A 301 -19.76 -12.25 6.11
N VAL A 302 -20.63 -11.55 5.38
CA VAL A 302 -20.43 -11.25 3.94
C VAL A 302 -19.36 -10.18 3.76
N LEU A 303 -19.30 -9.19 4.66
CA LEU A 303 -18.23 -8.19 4.67
C LEU A 303 -16.86 -8.81 5.00
N VAL A 304 -16.81 -9.81 5.89
CA VAL A 304 -15.62 -10.62 6.14
C VAL A 304 -15.17 -11.34 4.87
N LEU A 305 -16.11 -11.99 4.16
CA LEU A 305 -15.80 -12.65 2.88
C LEU A 305 -15.26 -11.65 1.85
N PHE A 306 -15.90 -10.50 1.70
CA PHE A 306 -15.41 -9.40 0.87
C PHE A 306 -13.96 -9.04 1.21
N ALA A 307 -13.68 -8.78 2.49
CA ALA A 307 -12.35 -8.35 2.96
C ALA A 307 -11.28 -9.41 2.69
N VAL A 308 -11.59 -10.69 2.87
CA VAL A 308 -10.69 -11.81 2.57
C VAL A 308 -10.42 -11.91 1.07
N VAL A 309 -11.45 -11.90 0.24
CA VAL A 309 -11.31 -12.03 -1.22
C VAL A 309 -10.55 -10.84 -1.80
N LEU A 310 -10.89 -9.62 -1.39
CA LEU A 310 -10.17 -8.42 -1.80
C LEU A 310 -8.70 -8.48 -1.37
N GLY A 311 -8.44 -8.85 -0.11
CA GLY A 311 -7.09 -8.90 0.44
C GLY A 311 -6.20 -9.89 -0.31
N VAL A 312 -6.70 -11.10 -0.61
CA VAL A 312 -5.95 -12.10 -1.40
C VAL A 312 -5.61 -11.55 -2.80
N GLY A 313 -6.57 -10.96 -3.49
CA GLY A 313 -6.35 -10.34 -4.81
C GLY A 313 -5.34 -9.19 -4.75
N TYR A 314 -5.48 -8.28 -3.78
CA TYR A 314 -4.56 -7.17 -3.53
C TYR A 314 -3.14 -7.65 -3.24
N GLY A 315 -3.00 -8.67 -2.39
CA GLY A 315 -1.70 -9.27 -2.09
C GLY A 315 -1.03 -9.84 -3.33
N GLY A 316 -1.80 -10.52 -4.17
CA GLY A 316 -1.34 -11.03 -5.47
C GLY A 316 -0.87 -9.92 -6.41
N PHE A 317 -1.63 -8.85 -6.54
CA PHE A 317 -1.24 -7.67 -7.34
C PHE A 317 0.14 -7.15 -6.93
N ILE A 318 0.36 -6.91 -5.63
CA ILE A 318 1.64 -6.38 -5.12
C ILE A 318 2.80 -7.34 -5.37
N ALA A 319 2.60 -8.65 -5.16
CA ALA A 319 3.68 -9.63 -5.31
C ALA A 319 4.02 -9.92 -6.78
N LEU A 320 3.01 -9.92 -7.65
CA LEU A 320 3.17 -10.32 -9.06
C LEU A 320 3.58 -9.16 -9.98
N SER A 321 3.33 -7.89 -9.59
CA SER A 321 3.68 -6.73 -10.41
C SER A 321 5.16 -6.68 -10.79
N PRO A 322 6.14 -6.85 -9.87
CA PRO A 322 7.55 -6.88 -10.23
C PRO A 322 7.91 -8.07 -11.14
N ALA A 323 7.31 -9.23 -10.90
CA ALA A 323 7.57 -10.42 -11.70
C ALA A 323 6.99 -10.28 -13.12
N ALA A 324 5.81 -9.68 -13.28
CA ALA A 324 5.20 -9.39 -14.56
C ALA A 324 6.04 -8.40 -15.38
N VAL A 325 6.53 -7.32 -14.74
CA VAL A 325 7.44 -6.36 -15.38
C VAL A 325 8.73 -7.04 -15.83
N ALA A 326 9.33 -7.91 -15.00
CA ALA A 326 10.54 -8.63 -15.36
C ALA A 326 10.34 -9.55 -16.58
N VAL A 327 9.18 -10.22 -16.69
CA VAL A 327 8.85 -11.08 -17.83
C VAL A 327 8.59 -10.26 -19.09
N MET A 328 7.97 -9.08 -18.99
CA MET A 328 7.60 -8.26 -20.16
C MET A 328 8.75 -7.42 -20.70
N PHE A 329 9.61 -6.91 -19.82
CA PHE A 329 10.62 -5.89 -20.17
C PHE A 329 12.04 -6.32 -19.78
N GLY A 330 12.22 -7.49 -19.17
CA GLY A 330 13.51 -7.90 -18.62
C GLY A 330 13.83 -7.27 -17.28
N THR A 331 15.03 -7.55 -16.79
CA THR A 331 15.49 -7.05 -15.47
C THR A 331 16.26 -5.73 -15.56
N ASN A 332 16.73 -5.36 -16.77
CA ASN A 332 17.45 -4.10 -16.96
C ASN A 332 16.48 -2.92 -16.86
N GLY A 333 16.79 -1.97 -15.96
CA GLY A 333 15.94 -0.80 -15.72
C GLY A 333 14.57 -1.11 -15.09
N MET A 334 14.39 -2.30 -14.51
CA MET A 334 13.14 -2.74 -13.89
C MET A 334 12.64 -1.76 -12.82
N ALA A 335 13.54 -1.17 -12.03
CA ALA A 335 13.18 -0.19 -11.02
C ALA A 335 12.53 1.06 -11.63
N THR A 336 13.03 1.53 -12.77
CA THR A 336 12.47 2.67 -13.51
C THR A 336 11.07 2.34 -14.04
N ILE A 337 10.89 1.13 -14.61
CA ILE A 337 9.60 0.70 -15.16
C ILE A 337 8.55 0.53 -14.05
N LEU A 338 8.91 -0.09 -12.94
CA LEU A 338 8.03 -0.22 -11.77
C LEU A 338 7.69 1.14 -11.17
N GLY A 339 8.68 2.02 -11.01
CA GLY A 339 8.45 3.37 -10.54
C GLY A 339 7.49 4.14 -11.43
N ALA A 340 7.67 4.05 -12.75
CA ALA A 340 6.74 4.65 -13.72
C ALA A 340 5.33 4.04 -13.61
N THR A 341 5.20 2.72 -13.46
CA THR A 341 3.89 2.06 -13.25
C THR A 341 3.22 2.53 -11.95
N TYR A 342 4.00 2.72 -10.89
CA TYR A 342 3.48 3.18 -9.60
C TYR A 342 3.02 4.64 -9.63
N THR A 343 3.49 5.48 -10.57
CA THR A 343 2.89 6.82 -10.74
C THR A 343 1.42 6.72 -11.14
N GLY A 344 1.06 5.74 -11.99
CA GLY A 344 -0.33 5.47 -12.33
C GLY A 344 -1.15 5.05 -11.09
N ALA A 345 -0.57 4.19 -10.24
CA ALA A 345 -1.20 3.80 -8.98
C ALA A 345 -1.41 5.02 -8.03
N GLY A 346 -0.45 5.94 -7.99
CA GLY A 346 -0.55 7.19 -7.23
C GLY A 346 -1.68 8.10 -7.72
N ILE A 347 -1.79 8.27 -9.04
CA ILE A 347 -2.86 9.07 -9.67
C ILE A 347 -4.23 8.40 -9.42
N GLY A 348 -4.33 7.08 -9.60
CA GLY A 348 -5.57 6.35 -9.31
C GLY A 348 -5.99 6.45 -7.85
N GLY A 349 -5.03 6.32 -6.93
CA GLY A 349 -5.26 6.50 -5.48
C GLY A 349 -5.65 7.94 -5.11
N LEU A 350 -5.14 8.95 -5.84
CA LEU A 350 -5.52 10.35 -5.64
C LEU A 350 -6.98 10.62 -6.05
N ILE A 351 -7.42 10.03 -7.15
CA ILE A 351 -8.74 10.31 -7.73
C ILE A 351 -9.83 9.40 -7.14
N GLY A 352 -9.53 8.12 -6.93
CA GLY A 352 -10.51 7.09 -6.66
C GLY A 352 -11.36 7.32 -5.41
N PRO A 353 -10.78 7.38 -4.20
CA PRO A 353 -11.54 7.55 -2.98
C PRO A 353 -12.31 8.88 -2.90
N PRO A 354 -11.77 10.05 -3.31
CA PRO A 354 -12.55 11.29 -3.33
C PRO A 354 -13.76 11.23 -4.26
N LEU A 355 -13.58 10.63 -5.45
CA LEU A 355 -14.69 10.46 -6.40
C LEU A 355 -15.74 9.48 -5.86
N ALA A 356 -15.32 8.36 -5.26
CA ALA A 356 -16.22 7.45 -4.58
C ALA A 356 -16.98 8.16 -3.44
N GLY A 357 -16.29 8.98 -2.65
CA GLY A 357 -16.89 9.75 -1.57
C GLY A 357 -17.93 10.74 -2.06
N ALA A 358 -17.65 11.50 -3.13
CA ALA A 358 -18.60 12.40 -3.74
C ALA A 358 -19.86 11.68 -4.29
N ILE A 359 -19.67 10.50 -4.88
CA ILE A 359 -20.78 9.64 -5.32
C ILE A 359 -21.59 9.16 -4.12
N ILE A 360 -20.93 8.76 -3.02
CA ILE A 360 -21.60 8.32 -1.79
C ILE A 360 -22.42 9.47 -1.18
N ASP A 361 -21.90 10.68 -1.16
CA ASP A 361 -22.59 11.85 -0.62
C ASP A 361 -23.87 12.18 -1.40
N THR A 362 -23.89 11.98 -2.72
CA THR A 362 -25.04 12.30 -3.57
C THR A 362 -26.02 11.14 -3.77
N SER A 363 -25.52 9.92 -3.84
CA SER A 363 -26.28 8.75 -4.31
C SER A 363 -26.19 7.53 -3.37
N GLY A 364 -25.51 7.68 -2.22
CA GLY A 364 -25.39 6.65 -1.19
C GLY A 364 -24.33 5.59 -1.46
N PHE A 365 -24.09 4.73 -0.47
CA PHE A 365 -23.01 3.74 -0.49
C PHE A 365 -23.09 2.74 -1.65
N ASN A 366 -24.31 2.30 -2.01
CA ASN A 366 -24.45 1.33 -3.11
C ASN A 366 -23.93 1.89 -4.44
N ALA A 367 -24.13 3.19 -4.70
CA ALA A 367 -23.59 3.84 -5.88
C ALA A 367 -22.05 3.92 -5.85
N GLY A 368 -21.46 4.26 -4.69
CA GLY A 368 -20.01 4.26 -4.51
C GLY A 368 -19.37 2.88 -4.65
N ILE A 369 -20.03 1.83 -4.15
CA ILE A 369 -19.57 0.43 -4.32
C ILE A 369 -19.72 0.00 -5.78
N THR A 370 -20.80 0.38 -6.47
CA THR A 370 -21.00 0.11 -7.90
C THR A 370 -19.93 0.80 -8.74
N TYR A 371 -19.57 2.05 -8.43
CA TYR A 371 -18.42 2.74 -9.03
C TYR A 371 -17.14 1.91 -8.88
N ALA A 372 -16.83 1.41 -7.68
CA ALA A 372 -15.65 0.62 -7.43
C ALA A 372 -15.68 -0.73 -8.18
N LEU A 373 -16.86 -1.38 -8.25
CA LEU A 373 -17.06 -2.61 -9.00
C LEU A 373 -16.79 -2.42 -10.51
N ILE A 374 -17.41 -1.39 -11.10
CA ILE A 374 -17.22 -1.06 -12.53
C ILE A 374 -15.76 -0.74 -12.81
N THR A 375 -15.16 0.11 -11.98
CA THR A 375 -13.76 0.54 -12.14
C THR A 375 -12.80 -0.66 -12.04
N ALA A 376 -12.97 -1.53 -11.03
CA ALA A 376 -12.17 -2.75 -10.90
C ALA A 376 -12.41 -3.72 -12.06
N GLY A 377 -13.66 -3.87 -12.52
CA GLY A 377 -14.01 -4.70 -13.67
C GLY A 377 -13.35 -4.22 -14.96
N VAL A 378 -13.40 -2.91 -15.24
CA VAL A 378 -12.72 -2.30 -16.39
C VAL A 378 -11.21 -2.54 -16.30
N SER A 379 -10.61 -2.36 -15.13
CA SER A 379 -9.19 -2.63 -14.92
C SER A 379 -8.82 -4.09 -15.23
N ALA A 380 -9.63 -5.04 -14.77
CA ALA A 380 -9.42 -6.45 -15.06
C ALA A 380 -9.49 -6.72 -16.57
N VAL A 381 -10.51 -6.19 -17.26
CA VAL A 381 -10.66 -6.33 -18.72
C VAL A 381 -9.46 -5.74 -19.46
N VAL A 382 -9.01 -4.52 -19.08
CA VAL A 382 -7.82 -3.89 -19.65
C VAL A 382 -6.60 -4.79 -19.48
N LEU A 383 -6.39 -5.36 -18.30
CA LEU A 383 -5.25 -6.23 -18.04
C LEU A 383 -5.33 -7.56 -18.81
N TYR A 384 -6.53 -8.09 -19.05
CA TYR A 384 -6.73 -9.29 -19.88
C TYR A 384 -6.37 -9.10 -21.34
N THR A 385 -6.24 -7.86 -21.85
CA THR A 385 -5.74 -7.57 -23.20
C THR A 385 -4.23 -7.80 -23.35
N LEU A 386 -3.48 -7.97 -22.24
CA LEU A 386 -2.06 -8.32 -22.30
C LEU A 386 -1.88 -9.74 -22.84
N PRO A 387 -1.07 -9.93 -23.87
CA PRO A 387 -0.78 -11.26 -24.38
C PRO A 387 0.00 -12.07 -23.33
N VAL A 388 -0.53 -13.21 -22.98
CA VAL A 388 0.16 -14.17 -22.13
C VAL A 388 1.20 -14.89 -22.97
N ALA A 389 2.47 -14.54 -22.83
CA ALA A 389 3.55 -15.34 -23.40
C ALA A 389 3.41 -16.77 -22.86
N ARG A 390 3.31 -17.78 -23.72
CA ARG A 390 3.40 -19.19 -23.29
C ARG A 390 4.77 -19.34 -22.64
N VAL A 391 4.78 -19.73 -21.37
CA VAL A 391 6.01 -20.14 -20.70
C VAL A 391 6.55 -21.30 -21.53
N ALA A 392 7.62 -21.06 -22.28
CA ALA A 392 8.35 -22.16 -22.89
C ALA A 392 8.83 -23.05 -21.74
N GLN A 393 8.29 -24.27 -21.69
CA GLN A 393 8.77 -25.30 -20.78
C GLN A 393 10.22 -25.57 -21.18
N ALA A 394 11.17 -25.05 -20.39
CA ALA A 394 12.56 -25.45 -20.43
C ALA A 394 12.84 -26.42 -19.28
#